data_55185f0206dd7d7a3d7d46a65747089c
#
_entry.id   55185f0206dd7d7a3d7d46a65747089c
#
_cell.length_a   1.000
_cell.length_b   1.000
_cell.length_c   1.000
_cell.angle_alpha   90.00
_cell.angle_beta   90.00
_cell.angle_gamma   90.00
#
_symmetry.space_group_name_H-M   'P 1'
#
loop_
_entity.id
_entity.type
_entity.pdbx_description
1 polymer ?
#
loop_
_entity_poly.entity_id
_entity_poly.type
_entity_poly.pdbx_seq_one_letter_code
_entity_poly.pdbx_strand_id
1 'polypeptide(L)'
;MSKSIEHELPNLELSQSTPPTVKDFTLTFSSHKPKILLLYGSLRARSYSKLVIEESARLLTHFGAEVKIFNPEGLPITDSEDEMHPKVQELRDLMLWSEGQVWCSPERHGAMTSVFKNQIDWVPLNLGGVRPTQGKTLAVLQVCGGSQSFNVV
;
A
#
# COMPACT_ATOMS: atom_id res chain seq x y z
N MET A 1 11.13 -27.65 -11.27
CA MET A 1 12.08 -26.54 -11.45
C MET A 1 11.27 -25.26 -11.65
N SER A 2 11.02 -24.53 -10.58
CA SER A 2 10.33 -23.23 -10.62
C SER A 2 11.34 -22.20 -11.14
N LYS A 3 11.09 -21.65 -12.34
CA LYS A 3 11.80 -20.47 -12.79
C LYS A 3 11.40 -19.32 -11.87
N SER A 4 12.31 -18.87 -11.02
CA SER A 4 12.21 -17.57 -10.37
C SER A 4 12.10 -16.54 -11.49
N ILE A 5 10.97 -15.88 -11.59
CA ILE A 5 10.82 -14.71 -12.44
C ILE A 5 11.65 -13.62 -11.73
N GLU A 6 12.90 -13.47 -12.12
CA GLU A 6 13.68 -12.28 -11.83
C GLU A 6 12.93 -11.13 -12.53
N HIS A 7 12.17 -10.39 -11.76
CA HIS A 7 11.55 -9.18 -12.24
C HIS A 7 12.65 -8.15 -12.46
N GLU A 8 13.10 -8.04 -13.71
CA GLU A 8 13.94 -6.92 -14.12
C GLU A 8 13.22 -5.62 -13.75
N LEU A 9 13.97 -4.67 -13.22
CA LEU A 9 13.48 -3.33 -12.90
C LEU A 9 13.80 -2.40 -14.10
N PRO A 10 12.95 -2.36 -15.14
CA PRO A 10 13.31 -1.82 -16.46
C PRO A 10 13.60 -0.31 -16.44
N ASN A 11 13.10 0.39 -15.43
CA ASN A 11 13.27 1.84 -15.30
C ASN A 11 14.16 2.23 -14.12
N LEU A 12 14.88 1.27 -13.54
CA LEU A 12 15.77 1.52 -12.42
C LEU A 12 17.23 1.37 -12.89
N GLU A 13 18.01 2.42 -12.72
CA GLU A 13 19.46 2.36 -12.85
C GLU A 13 20.03 1.69 -11.60
N LEU A 14 20.32 0.39 -11.71
CA LEU A 14 20.76 -0.44 -10.58
C LEU A 14 22.06 0.05 -9.93
N SER A 15 22.94 0.69 -10.70
CA SER A 15 24.17 1.30 -10.18
C SER A 15 23.90 2.47 -9.23
N GLN A 16 22.75 3.12 -9.37
CA GLN A 16 22.30 4.24 -8.54
C GLN A 16 21.32 3.81 -7.44
N SER A 17 20.85 2.56 -7.49
CA SER A 17 19.78 2.04 -6.64
C SER A 17 20.31 1.01 -5.65
N THR A 18 21.30 1.38 -4.87
CA THR A 18 21.76 0.54 -3.76
C THR A 18 20.80 0.66 -2.58
N PRO A 19 20.36 -0.47 -2.00
CA PRO A 19 19.62 -0.41 -0.74
C PRO A 19 20.44 0.31 0.32
N PRO A 20 19.81 1.16 1.15
CA PRO A 20 20.51 1.80 2.24
C PRO A 20 21.11 0.74 3.16
N THR A 21 22.34 0.98 3.58
CA THR A 21 23.06 0.06 4.47
C THR A 21 22.90 0.49 5.91
N VAL A 22 23.16 -0.47 6.80
CA VAL A 22 23.21 -0.26 8.25
C VAL A 22 24.00 1.00 8.67
N LYS A 23 25.05 1.32 7.94
CA LYS A 23 25.93 2.46 8.20
C LYS A 23 25.29 3.81 7.85
N ASP A 24 24.26 3.81 7.02
CA ASP A 24 23.58 5.02 6.56
C ASP A 24 22.56 5.54 7.57
N PHE A 25 22.24 4.72 8.58
CA PHE A 25 21.30 5.06 9.64
C PHE A 25 21.94 4.89 11.02
N THR A 26 21.86 5.91 11.84
CA THR A 26 22.29 5.88 13.25
C THR A 26 21.27 5.16 14.16
N LEU A 27 20.35 4.43 13.61
CA LEU A 27 19.21 3.82 14.29
C LEU A 27 19.48 2.35 14.66
N THR A 28 18.92 1.93 15.77
CA THR A 28 18.89 0.54 16.23
C THR A 28 18.14 -0.33 15.21
N PHE A 29 18.78 -1.40 14.73
CA PHE A 29 18.21 -2.26 13.69
C PHE A 29 17.00 -3.03 14.18
N SER A 30 15.98 -3.07 13.34
CA SER A 30 14.95 -4.08 13.44
C SER A 30 15.56 -5.46 13.17
N SER A 31 15.16 -6.46 13.97
CA SER A 31 15.58 -7.85 13.78
C SER A 31 14.88 -8.53 12.60
N HIS A 32 14.00 -7.82 11.90
CA HIS A 32 13.19 -8.33 10.79
C HIS A 32 13.11 -7.30 9.64
N LYS A 33 12.67 -7.76 8.48
CA LYS A 33 12.43 -6.91 7.31
C LYS A 33 11.27 -5.95 7.59
N PRO A 34 11.35 -4.67 7.16
CA PRO A 34 10.22 -3.75 7.26
C PRO A 34 8.97 -4.32 6.57
N LYS A 35 7.84 -4.27 7.25
CA LYS A 35 6.55 -4.79 6.75
C LYS A 35 5.72 -3.67 6.16
N ILE A 36 5.53 -3.68 4.85
CA ILE A 36 4.86 -2.60 4.13
C ILE A 36 3.58 -3.10 3.48
N LEU A 37 2.46 -2.46 3.82
CA LEU A 37 1.16 -2.68 3.18
C LEU A 37 0.94 -1.65 2.07
N LEU A 38 0.51 -2.13 0.90
CA LEU A 38 0.18 -1.28 -0.23
C LEU A 38 -1.31 -1.36 -0.56
N LEU A 39 -1.94 -0.19 -0.74
CA LEU A 39 -3.35 -0.05 -1.09
C LEU A 39 -3.52 0.70 -2.41
N TYR A 40 -4.49 0.27 -3.23
CA TYR A 40 -4.85 0.97 -4.46
C TYR A 40 -6.36 1.19 -4.58
N GLY A 41 -6.75 2.26 -5.28
CA GLY A 41 -8.13 2.75 -5.30
C GLY A 41 -8.90 2.49 -6.60
N SER A 42 -8.80 1.29 -7.21
CA SER A 42 -9.51 1.01 -8.46
C SER A 42 -9.83 -0.47 -8.63
N LEU A 43 -11.04 -0.76 -9.11
CA LEU A 43 -11.49 -2.11 -9.49
C LEU A 43 -11.43 -2.36 -11.01
N ARG A 44 -10.87 -1.42 -11.80
CA ARG A 44 -10.75 -1.61 -13.26
C ARG A 44 -9.72 -2.68 -13.57
N ALA A 45 -9.98 -3.54 -14.54
CA ALA A 45 -9.04 -4.56 -15.01
C ALA A 45 -7.68 -3.95 -15.39
N ARG A 46 -7.68 -2.83 -16.12
CA ARG A 46 -6.50 -1.99 -16.35
C ARG A 46 -6.54 -0.79 -15.42
N SER A 47 -5.89 -0.91 -14.27
CA SER A 47 -5.81 0.14 -13.25
C SER A 47 -4.39 0.71 -13.18
N TYR A 48 -4.24 2.00 -13.47
CA TYR A 48 -2.95 2.66 -13.35
C TYR A 48 -2.49 2.78 -11.89
N SER A 49 -3.41 2.98 -10.94
CA SER A 49 -3.06 2.98 -9.52
C SER A 49 -2.57 1.61 -9.04
N LYS A 50 -3.13 0.50 -9.58
CA LYS A 50 -2.63 -0.84 -9.33
C LYS A 50 -1.24 -1.03 -9.90
N LEU A 51 -0.99 -0.62 -11.15
CA LEU A 51 0.34 -0.70 -11.77
C LEU A 51 1.40 0.07 -10.98
N VAL A 52 1.07 1.28 -10.49
CA VAL A 52 1.97 2.07 -9.63
C VAL A 52 2.27 1.34 -8.31
N ILE A 53 1.26 0.72 -7.70
CA ILE A 53 1.44 -0.05 -6.47
C ILE A 53 2.27 -1.32 -6.71
N GLU A 54 2.06 -2.03 -7.82
CA GLU A 54 2.85 -3.20 -8.19
C GLU A 54 4.32 -2.83 -8.43
N GLU A 55 4.59 -1.70 -9.07
CA GLU A 55 5.96 -1.18 -9.24
C GLU A 55 6.57 -0.76 -7.90
N SER A 56 5.82 -0.08 -7.05
CA SER A 56 6.26 0.26 -5.69
C SER A 56 6.59 -0.98 -4.88
N ALA A 57 5.80 -2.05 -5.01
CA ALA A 57 6.05 -3.32 -4.34
C ALA A 57 7.36 -3.97 -4.82
N ARG A 58 7.65 -3.92 -6.13
CA ARG A 58 8.92 -4.42 -6.69
C ARG A 58 10.12 -3.66 -6.13
N LEU A 59 10.04 -2.32 -6.10
CA LEU A 59 11.10 -1.46 -5.56
C LEU A 59 11.33 -1.73 -4.07
N LEU A 60 10.27 -1.75 -3.27
CA LEU A 60 10.36 -2.00 -1.83
C LEU A 60 10.92 -3.39 -1.53
N THR A 61 10.53 -4.40 -2.31
CA THR A 61 11.09 -5.75 -2.18
C THR A 61 12.57 -5.76 -2.54
N HIS A 62 12.98 -5.04 -3.59
CA HIS A 62 14.39 -4.87 -3.94
C HIS A 62 15.18 -4.21 -2.81
N PHE A 63 14.60 -3.26 -2.11
CA PHE A 63 15.19 -2.62 -0.93
C PHE A 63 15.08 -3.45 0.36
N GLY A 64 14.60 -4.68 0.27
CA GLY A 64 14.62 -5.63 1.37
C GLY A 64 13.38 -5.64 2.26
N ALA A 65 12.31 -4.94 1.90
CA ALA A 65 11.06 -4.98 2.65
C ALA A 65 10.26 -6.28 2.39
N GLU A 66 9.46 -6.68 3.37
CA GLU A 66 8.36 -7.63 3.20
C GLU A 66 7.10 -6.85 2.82
N VAL A 67 6.52 -7.17 1.65
CA VAL A 67 5.46 -6.36 1.05
C VAL A 67 4.20 -7.18 0.87
N LYS A 68 3.05 -6.57 1.20
CA LYS A 68 1.72 -7.12 0.87
C LYS A 68 0.87 -6.07 0.18
N ILE A 69 0.14 -6.48 -0.86
CA ILE A 69 -0.82 -5.63 -1.57
C ILE A 69 -2.22 -6.13 -1.21
N PHE A 70 -3.07 -5.24 -0.73
CA PHE A 70 -4.49 -5.56 -0.52
C PHE A 70 -5.26 -5.38 -1.82
N ASN A 71 -6.03 -6.41 -2.22
CA ASN A 71 -6.96 -6.30 -3.33
C ASN A 71 -8.32 -5.82 -2.83
N PRO A 72 -8.80 -4.62 -3.23
CA PRO A 72 -10.09 -4.08 -2.78
C PRO A 72 -11.32 -4.78 -3.39
N GLU A 73 -11.13 -5.71 -4.32
CA GLU A 73 -12.24 -6.46 -4.92
C GLU A 73 -12.97 -7.30 -3.86
N GLY A 74 -14.30 -7.19 -3.83
CA GLY A 74 -15.14 -7.89 -2.85
C GLY A 74 -15.17 -7.24 -1.46
N LEU A 75 -14.52 -6.08 -1.26
CA LEU A 75 -14.70 -5.32 -0.03
C LEU A 75 -16.09 -4.65 -0.05
N PRO A 76 -17.00 -4.96 0.91
CA PRO A 76 -18.32 -4.37 0.95
C PRO A 76 -18.23 -2.85 1.22
N ILE A 77 -19.30 -2.12 0.89
CA ILE A 77 -19.40 -0.71 1.27
C ILE A 77 -19.59 -0.62 2.79
N THR A 78 -18.90 0.31 3.41
CA THR A 78 -19.05 0.58 4.87
C THR A 78 -20.52 0.77 5.22
N ASP A 79 -20.93 0.24 6.36
CA ASP A 79 -22.31 0.24 6.88
C ASP A 79 -23.32 -0.64 6.10
N SER A 80 -22.90 -1.32 5.02
CA SER A 80 -23.78 -2.22 4.27
C SER A 80 -23.70 -3.69 4.71
N GLU A 81 -22.63 -4.06 5.42
CA GLU A 81 -22.32 -5.44 5.81
C GLU A 81 -21.77 -5.49 7.23
N ASP A 82 -21.73 -6.71 7.79
CA ASP A 82 -21.14 -6.97 9.10
C ASP A 82 -19.62 -6.69 9.06
N GLU A 83 -19.13 -6.09 10.12
CA GLU A 83 -17.69 -5.90 10.35
C GLU A 83 -16.89 -7.23 10.32
N MET A 84 -17.55 -8.36 10.57
CA MET A 84 -16.95 -9.71 10.50
C MET A 84 -16.82 -10.24 9.08
N HIS A 85 -17.22 -9.47 8.06
CA HIS A 85 -17.05 -9.90 6.66
C HIS A 85 -15.58 -10.26 6.38
N PRO A 86 -15.29 -11.42 5.76
CA PRO A 86 -13.89 -11.91 5.61
C PRO A 86 -12.95 -10.91 4.96
N LYS A 87 -13.44 -10.14 3.97
CA LYS A 87 -12.65 -9.14 3.27
C LYS A 87 -12.32 -7.92 4.14
N VAL A 88 -13.20 -7.59 5.08
CA VAL A 88 -12.95 -6.53 6.09
C VAL A 88 -11.90 -7.00 7.08
N GLN A 89 -12.00 -8.24 7.55
CA GLN A 89 -11.01 -8.82 8.47
C GLN A 89 -9.63 -8.92 7.81
N GLU A 90 -9.55 -9.34 6.53
CA GLU A 90 -8.29 -9.35 5.76
C GLU A 90 -7.63 -7.97 5.76
N LEU A 91 -8.40 -6.91 5.48
CA LEU A 91 -7.87 -5.54 5.48
C LEU A 91 -7.37 -5.13 6.87
N ARG A 92 -8.15 -5.38 7.92
CA ARG A 92 -7.79 -5.04 9.30
C ARG A 92 -6.55 -5.81 9.78
N ASP A 93 -6.44 -7.08 9.44
CA ASP A 93 -5.25 -7.90 9.76
C ASP A 93 -4.00 -7.38 9.05
N LEU A 94 -4.12 -6.98 7.79
CA LEU A 94 -3.03 -6.39 7.03
C LEU A 94 -2.63 -5.01 7.60
N MET A 95 -3.60 -4.22 8.04
CA MET A 95 -3.33 -2.96 8.73
C MET A 95 -2.55 -3.17 10.02
N LEU A 96 -2.91 -4.17 10.83
CA LEU A 96 -2.18 -4.51 12.05
C LEU A 96 -0.79 -5.06 11.76
N TRP A 97 -0.66 -5.91 10.73
CA TRP A 97 0.60 -6.53 10.34
C TRP A 97 1.65 -5.52 9.87
N SER A 98 1.23 -4.44 9.19
CA SER A 98 2.14 -3.48 8.57
C SER A 98 2.81 -2.56 9.58
N GLU A 99 4.03 -2.12 9.29
CA GLU A 99 4.78 -1.08 10.00
C GLU A 99 4.79 0.24 9.23
N GLY A 100 4.62 0.15 7.92
CA GLY A 100 4.47 1.28 7.02
C GLY A 100 3.47 0.97 5.92
N GLN A 101 3.02 2.00 5.22
CA GLN A 101 1.99 1.87 4.19
C GLN A 101 2.33 2.71 2.97
N VAL A 102 1.90 2.25 1.79
CA VAL A 102 1.90 3.03 0.55
C VAL A 102 0.48 3.03 -0.02
N TRP A 103 -0.06 4.21 -0.20
CA TRP A 103 -1.40 4.43 -0.68
C TRP A 103 -1.39 5.04 -2.07
N CYS A 104 -2.17 4.49 -3.00
CA CYS A 104 -2.30 5.03 -4.35
C CYS A 104 -3.76 5.12 -4.79
N SER A 105 -4.28 6.34 -4.91
CA SER A 105 -5.63 6.56 -5.43
C SER A 105 -5.60 7.19 -6.81
N PRO A 106 -6.48 6.77 -7.74
CA PRO A 106 -6.82 7.62 -8.87
C PRO A 106 -7.53 8.88 -8.39
N GLU A 107 -7.32 9.99 -9.10
CA GLU A 107 -8.11 11.21 -8.90
C GLU A 107 -9.47 11.07 -9.58
N ARG A 108 -10.53 11.48 -8.89
CA ARG A 108 -11.87 11.70 -9.44
C ARG A 108 -12.49 12.95 -8.84
N HIS A 109 -12.78 13.93 -9.70
CA HIS A 109 -13.44 15.18 -9.29
C HIS A 109 -12.70 15.90 -8.15
N GLY A 110 -11.36 15.91 -8.20
CA GLY A 110 -10.53 16.57 -7.19
C GLY A 110 -10.42 15.80 -5.86
N ALA A 111 -10.79 14.51 -5.83
CA ALA A 111 -10.75 13.69 -4.62
C ALA A 111 -10.25 12.27 -4.89
N MET A 112 -9.94 11.53 -3.82
CA MET A 112 -9.71 10.10 -3.91
C MET A 112 -10.97 9.35 -4.38
N THR A 113 -10.80 8.17 -4.95
CA THR A 113 -11.94 7.35 -5.37
C THR A 113 -12.73 6.79 -4.18
N SER A 114 -14.03 6.50 -4.38
CA SER A 114 -14.85 5.78 -3.40
C SER A 114 -14.27 4.42 -3.01
N VAL A 115 -13.66 3.70 -3.97
CA VAL A 115 -12.97 2.43 -3.72
C VAL A 115 -11.82 2.62 -2.72
N PHE A 116 -11.09 3.73 -2.80
CA PHE A 116 -10.01 4.01 -1.86
C PHE A 116 -10.56 4.47 -0.51
N LYS A 117 -11.51 5.39 -0.53
CA LYS A 117 -12.16 5.89 0.71
C LYS A 117 -12.78 4.77 1.51
N ASN A 118 -13.47 3.83 0.85
CA ASN A 118 -14.08 2.67 1.50
C ASN A 118 -13.06 1.79 2.26
N GLN A 119 -11.83 1.63 1.73
CA GLN A 119 -10.77 0.92 2.44
C GLN A 119 -10.38 1.66 3.73
N ILE A 120 -10.33 3.00 3.71
CA ILE A 120 -10.03 3.80 4.90
C ILE A 120 -11.17 3.69 5.92
N ASP A 121 -12.42 3.75 5.47
CA ASP A 121 -13.60 3.74 6.33
C ASP A 121 -13.78 2.41 7.09
N TRP A 122 -13.33 1.30 6.51
CA TRP A 122 -13.34 0.01 7.19
C TRP A 122 -12.26 -0.15 8.27
N VAL A 123 -11.32 0.79 8.38
CA VAL A 123 -10.26 0.76 9.40
C VAL A 123 -10.66 1.66 10.56
N PRO A 124 -11.11 1.10 11.69
CA PRO A 124 -11.54 1.89 12.83
C PRO A 124 -10.36 2.59 13.51
N LEU A 125 -10.65 3.61 14.29
CA LEU A 125 -9.66 4.32 15.11
C LEU A 125 -8.94 3.38 16.08
N ASN A 126 -9.65 2.36 16.58
CA ASN A 126 -9.09 1.35 17.47
C ASN A 126 -9.75 -0.01 17.23
N LEU A 127 -8.94 -1.05 17.36
CA LEU A 127 -9.35 -2.46 17.41
C LEU A 127 -9.06 -2.95 18.83
N GLY A 128 -10.08 -2.96 19.70
CA GLY A 128 -9.86 -3.18 21.12
C GLY A 128 -8.93 -2.12 21.72
N GLY A 129 -7.79 -2.53 22.25
CA GLY A 129 -6.76 -1.63 22.81
C GLY A 129 -5.72 -1.14 21.80
N VAL A 130 -5.82 -1.55 20.53
CA VAL A 130 -4.80 -1.25 19.50
C VAL A 130 -5.35 -0.24 18.49
N ARG A 131 -4.53 0.73 18.11
CA ARG A 131 -4.80 1.67 17.01
C ARG A 131 -4.07 1.18 15.76
N PRO A 132 -4.76 0.68 14.73
CA PRO A 132 -4.14 -0.03 13.61
C PRO A 132 -3.20 0.84 12.75
N THR A 133 -3.37 2.15 12.77
CA THR A 133 -2.58 3.11 11.97
C THR A 133 -1.59 3.94 12.79
N GLN A 134 -1.67 3.90 14.12
CA GLN A 134 -0.84 4.76 14.97
C GLN A 134 0.64 4.35 14.91
N GLY A 135 1.52 5.35 14.76
CA GLY A 135 2.97 5.15 14.76
C GLY A 135 3.53 4.55 13.48
N LYS A 136 2.71 4.42 12.42
CA LYS A 136 3.14 3.88 11.13
C LYS A 136 3.46 5.00 10.14
N THR A 137 4.46 4.77 9.30
CA THR A 137 4.79 5.69 8.21
C THR A 137 3.82 5.51 7.05
N LEU A 138 3.57 6.60 6.32
CA LEU A 138 2.70 6.59 5.15
C LEU A 138 3.37 7.34 3.99
N ALA A 139 3.39 6.70 2.82
CA ALA A 139 3.64 7.35 1.54
C ALA A 139 2.35 7.39 0.72
N VAL A 140 2.04 8.55 0.14
CA VAL A 140 0.84 8.75 -0.69
C VAL A 140 1.27 8.97 -2.13
N LEU A 141 0.61 8.25 -3.03
CA LEU A 141 0.79 8.32 -4.47
C LEU A 141 -0.57 8.60 -5.12
N GLN A 142 -0.53 9.26 -6.26
CA GLN A 142 -1.72 9.61 -6.99
C GLN A 142 -1.57 9.39 -8.48
N VAL A 143 -2.65 8.99 -9.13
CA VAL A 143 -2.75 8.85 -10.57
C VAL A 143 -3.88 9.73 -11.09
N CYS A 144 -3.57 10.62 -12.01
CA CYS A 144 -4.57 11.46 -12.70
C CYS A 144 -4.25 11.61 -14.18
N GLY A 145 -5.26 11.95 -14.95
CA GLY A 145 -5.12 12.27 -16.38
C GLY A 145 -5.04 13.77 -16.70
N GLY A 146 -5.03 14.63 -15.68
CA GLY A 146 -5.08 16.07 -15.83
C GLY A 146 -4.29 16.83 -14.76
N SER A 147 -4.46 18.15 -14.73
CA SER A 147 -3.72 19.07 -13.86
C SER A 147 -4.27 19.18 -12.42
N GLN A 148 -5.38 18.51 -12.11
CA GLN A 148 -6.08 18.63 -10.81
C GLN A 148 -5.53 17.66 -9.74
N SER A 149 -4.40 17.04 -10.03
CA SER A 149 -3.84 15.97 -9.18
C SER A 149 -3.48 16.42 -7.77
N PHE A 150 -2.95 17.61 -7.60
CA PHE A 150 -2.49 18.13 -6.32
C PHE A 150 -3.61 18.36 -5.26
N ASN A 151 -4.88 18.25 -5.67
CA ASN A 151 -6.02 18.44 -4.76
C ASN A 151 -6.40 17.17 -3.96
N VAL A 152 -5.76 16.03 -4.23
CA VAL A 152 -6.14 14.71 -3.67
C VAL A 152 -5.22 14.26 -2.54
N VAL A 153 -4.06 14.86 -2.43
CA VAL A 153 -3.01 14.52 -1.45
C VAL A 153 -3.12 15.41 -0.22
#